data_76eda0c159e70cfcc315c35000e996f1
#
_entry.id   76eda0c159e70cfcc315c35000e996f1
#
_cell.length_a   1.000
_cell.length_b   1.000
_cell.length_c   1.000
_cell.angle_alpha   90.00
_cell.angle_beta   90.00
_cell.angle_gamma   90.00
#
_symmetry.space_group_name_H-M   'P 1'
#
loop_
_entity.id
_entity.type
_entity.pdbx_description
1 polymer ?
#
loop_
_entity_poly.entity_id
_entity_poly.type
_entity_poly.pdbx_seq_one_letter_code
_entity_poly.pdbx_strand_id
1 'polypeptide(L)'
;MSTTQILPVLYSFRRCPYAMRARMAIILSSAECELREVLLKNKPQEMLSISPKGTVPVLAFDNKVLDESMDVINWAFAEDSSKFLKYSSSESKLSNYFVELFDSKFKYHLDRYKYANRYKKTSDDHRAECLKILLELDESINADPWIFGSTISLLDISILPFIRQCKIADPKWFLAQDFKKISNLLDYFESSDLFHIAMKKFDEWDPENPQIVIFPSDSRS
;
A
#
# COMPACT_ATOMS: atom_id res chain seq x y z
N MET A 1 34.70 15.87 4.21
CA MET A 1 34.20 14.85 5.15
C MET A 1 32.81 14.46 4.69
N SER A 2 32.64 13.25 4.18
CA SER A 2 31.32 12.77 3.73
C SER A 2 30.50 12.51 4.99
N THR A 3 29.52 13.34 5.28
CA THR A 3 28.50 13.05 6.29
C THR A 3 27.74 11.84 5.78
N THR A 4 27.96 10.71 6.41
CA THR A 4 27.11 9.52 6.16
C THR A 4 25.70 9.91 6.54
N GLN A 5 24.86 10.15 5.55
CA GLN A 5 23.46 10.49 5.77
C GLN A 5 22.79 9.24 6.36
N ILE A 6 22.28 9.37 7.58
CA ILE A 6 21.51 8.28 8.22
C ILE A 6 20.21 8.14 7.46
N LEU A 7 20.01 6.99 6.82
CA LEU A 7 18.77 6.71 6.10
C LEU A 7 17.59 6.56 7.08
N PRO A 8 16.38 7.00 6.70
CA PRO A 8 15.16 6.62 7.41
C PRO A 8 15.02 5.09 7.49
N VAL A 9 14.45 4.58 8.57
CA VAL A 9 14.18 3.14 8.76
C VAL A 9 12.71 2.86 8.53
N LEU A 10 12.40 1.98 7.57
CA LEU A 10 11.06 1.55 7.26
C LEU A 10 10.80 0.13 7.76
N TYR A 11 10.02 -0.03 8.82
CA TYR A 11 9.46 -1.32 9.21
C TYR A 11 8.25 -1.63 8.34
N SER A 12 8.28 -2.76 7.68
CA SER A 12 7.33 -3.11 6.63
C SER A 12 7.00 -4.60 6.64
N PHE A 13 5.79 -4.94 6.23
CA PHE A 13 5.39 -6.30 5.91
C PHE A 13 4.88 -6.33 4.48
N ARG A 14 5.59 -7.02 3.60
CA ARG A 14 5.35 -7.05 2.15
C ARG A 14 3.88 -7.26 1.75
N ARG A 15 3.15 -8.12 2.48
CA ARG A 15 1.75 -8.44 2.18
C ARG A 15 0.72 -7.51 2.82
N CYS A 16 1.14 -6.53 3.61
CA CYS A 16 0.25 -5.53 4.19
C CYS A 16 -0.07 -4.46 3.15
N PRO A 17 -1.34 -4.16 2.84
CA PRO A 17 -1.68 -3.15 1.84
C PRO A 17 -1.22 -1.74 2.23
N TYR A 18 -1.25 -1.40 3.51
CA TYR A 18 -0.72 -0.13 4.01
C TYR A 18 0.80 -0.01 3.87
N ALA A 19 1.54 -1.09 4.18
CA ALA A 19 2.99 -1.10 3.99
C ALA A 19 3.35 -1.06 2.50
N MET A 20 2.52 -1.63 1.63
CA MET A 20 2.69 -1.56 0.18
C MET A 20 2.52 -0.14 -0.35
N ARG A 21 1.56 0.65 0.17
CA ARG A 21 1.44 2.09 -0.10
C ARG A 21 2.75 2.83 0.16
N ALA A 22 3.32 2.64 1.36
CA ALA A 22 4.58 3.27 1.75
C ALA A 22 5.73 2.89 0.83
N ARG A 23 5.88 1.60 0.50
CA ARG A 23 6.90 1.15 -0.45
C ARG A 23 6.76 1.80 -1.82
N MET A 24 5.55 1.82 -2.37
CA MET A 24 5.29 2.44 -3.68
C MET A 24 5.60 3.93 -3.67
N ALA A 25 5.22 4.64 -2.61
CA ALA A 25 5.54 6.06 -2.47
C ALA A 25 7.05 6.32 -2.46
N ILE A 26 7.82 5.53 -1.71
CA ILE A 26 9.29 5.63 -1.66
C ILE A 26 9.91 5.35 -3.03
N ILE A 27 9.43 4.34 -3.76
CA ILE A 27 9.90 4.03 -5.11
C ILE A 27 9.65 5.20 -6.08
N LEU A 28 8.46 5.79 -6.04
CA LEU A 28 8.02 6.84 -6.96
C LEU A 28 8.66 8.20 -6.65
N SER A 29 8.95 8.50 -5.39
CA SER A 29 9.61 9.72 -4.98
C SER A 29 11.14 9.70 -5.18
N SER A 30 11.71 8.53 -5.48
CA SER A 30 13.15 8.27 -5.50
C SER A 30 13.83 8.49 -4.15
N ALA A 31 13.08 8.50 -3.06
CA ALA A 31 13.64 8.46 -1.71
C ALA A 31 14.26 7.08 -1.43
N GLU A 32 15.17 7.03 -0.47
CA GLU A 32 15.78 5.79 0.01
C GLU A 32 15.56 5.62 1.50
N CYS A 33 15.46 4.37 1.96
CA CYS A 33 15.37 4.01 3.36
C CYS A 33 16.04 2.67 3.64
N GLU A 34 16.39 2.40 4.89
CA GLU A 34 16.70 1.06 5.37
C GLU A 34 15.38 0.31 5.54
N LEU A 35 15.16 -0.74 4.76
CA LEU A 35 13.97 -1.58 4.86
C LEU A 35 14.18 -2.69 5.88
N ARG A 36 13.31 -2.76 6.87
CA ARG A 36 13.22 -3.86 7.83
C ARG A 36 11.94 -4.65 7.61
N GLU A 37 12.04 -5.79 6.92
CA GLU A 37 10.89 -6.69 6.75
C GLU A 37 10.56 -7.35 8.09
N VAL A 38 9.31 -7.25 8.54
CA VAL A 38 8.88 -7.77 9.84
C VAL A 38 7.86 -8.88 9.71
N LEU A 39 7.87 -9.83 10.63
CA LEU A 39 6.77 -10.78 10.81
C LEU A 39 5.76 -10.21 11.82
N LEU A 40 4.50 -10.11 11.40
CA LEU A 40 3.44 -9.57 12.28
C LEU A 40 3.17 -10.42 13.55
N LYS A 41 3.67 -11.67 13.57
CA LYS A 41 3.61 -12.56 14.73
C LYS A 41 4.76 -12.35 15.71
N ASN A 42 5.88 -11.81 15.22
CA ASN A 42 7.11 -11.58 15.98
C ASN A 42 7.65 -10.19 15.64
N LYS A 43 7.02 -9.16 16.20
CA LYS A 43 7.40 -7.77 15.90
C LYS A 43 8.64 -7.39 16.71
N PRO A 44 9.63 -6.72 16.08
CA PRO A 44 10.82 -6.26 16.78
C PRO A 44 10.47 -5.30 17.94
N GLN A 45 11.16 -5.44 19.06
CA GLN A 45 10.93 -4.59 20.23
C GLN A 45 11.24 -3.12 19.94
N GLU A 46 12.23 -2.85 19.10
CA GLU A 46 12.58 -1.49 18.65
C GLU A 46 11.39 -0.83 17.94
N MET A 47 10.71 -1.56 17.03
CA MET A 47 9.52 -1.05 16.36
C MET A 47 8.40 -0.76 17.36
N LEU A 48 8.17 -1.67 18.33
CA LEU A 48 7.11 -1.51 19.33
C LEU A 48 7.38 -0.37 20.30
N SER A 49 8.66 -0.06 20.58
CA SER A 49 9.04 1.04 21.47
C SER A 49 8.75 2.41 20.87
N ILE A 50 8.87 2.54 19.53
CA ILE A 50 8.65 3.82 18.81
C ILE A 50 7.21 3.95 18.28
N SER A 51 6.51 2.83 18.03
CA SER A 51 5.10 2.78 17.62
C SER A 51 4.37 1.68 18.39
N PRO A 52 3.85 1.99 19.61
CA PRO A 52 3.13 1.03 20.43
C PRO A 52 1.86 0.46 19.78
N LYS A 53 1.33 1.13 18.75
CA LYS A 53 0.24 0.65 17.88
C LYS A 53 0.57 -0.71 17.25
N GLY A 54 1.85 -0.99 17.01
CA GLY A 54 2.34 -2.27 16.53
C GLY A 54 1.82 -2.65 15.14
N THR A 55 1.45 -1.68 14.32
CA THR A 55 1.06 -1.86 12.92
C THR A 55 2.20 -1.47 11.97
N VAL A 56 2.10 -1.84 10.71
CA VAL A 56 3.02 -1.42 9.66
C VAL A 56 2.24 -0.70 8.55
N PRO A 57 2.86 0.31 7.87
CA PRO A 57 4.27 0.72 7.96
C PRO A 57 4.58 1.52 9.22
N VAL A 58 5.87 1.55 9.60
CA VAL A 58 6.43 2.54 10.51
C VAL A 58 7.70 3.07 9.86
N LEU A 59 7.77 4.38 9.61
CA LEU A 59 8.96 5.06 9.12
C LEU A 59 9.54 5.92 10.24
N ALA A 60 10.78 5.66 10.60
CA ALA A 60 11.51 6.38 11.64
C ALA A 60 12.73 7.09 11.04
N PHE A 61 12.89 8.38 11.32
CA PHE A 61 14.04 9.19 10.91
C PHE A 61 14.24 10.33 11.89
N ASP A 62 15.49 10.63 12.20
CA ASP A 62 15.86 11.60 13.24
C ASP A 62 15.11 11.31 14.54
N ASN A 63 14.28 12.24 14.99
CA ASN A 63 13.43 12.10 16.16
C ASN A 63 11.94 12.01 15.79
N LYS A 64 11.62 11.63 14.54
CA LYS A 64 10.24 11.54 14.03
C LYS A 64 9.86 10.10 13.74
N VAL A 65 8.60 9.77 13.98
CA VAL A 65 7.99 8.49 13.64
C VAL A 65 6.70 8.74 12.90
N LEU A 66 6.55 8.14 11.72
CA LEU A 66 5.33 8.13 10.94
C LEU A 66 4.81 6.70 10.90
N ASP A 67 3.66 6.45 11.50
CA ASP A 67 3.05 5.11 11.60
C ASP A 67 1.67 5.00 10.94
N GLU A 68 1.34 6.00 10.10
CA GLU A 68 0.25 5.95 9.14
C GLU A 68 0.78 5.97 7.70
N SER A 69 0.22 5.11 6.85
CA SER A 69 0.70 4.98 5.47
C SER A 69 0.56 6.26 4.66
N MET A 70 -0.47 7.07 4.93
CA MET A 70 -0.67 8.35 4.26
C MET A 70 0.38 9.39 4.68
N ASP A 71 0.83 9.37 5.95
CA ASP A 71 1.90 10.24 6.41
C ASP A 71 3.24 9.88 5.76
N VAL A 72 3.50 8.58 5.56
CA VAL A 72 4.69 8.12 4.81
C VAL A 72 4.61 8.57 3.35
N ILE A 73 3.44 8.50 2.70
CA ILE A 73 3.24 9.02 1.35
C ILE A 73 3.53 10.53 1.32
N ASN A 74 2.94 11.31 2.22
CA ASN A 74 3.13 12.75 2.29
C ASN A 74 4.61 13.11 2.53
N TRP A 75 5.31 12.37 3.39
CA TRP A 75 6.74 12.54 3.60
C TRP A 75 7.54 12.26 2.33
N ALA A 76 7.26 11.16 1.63
CA ALA A 76 7.99 10.77 0.43
C ALA A 76 7.89 11.83 -0.69
N PHE A 77 6.76 12.52 -0.79
CA PHE A 77 6.52 13.55 -1.82
C PHE A 77 6.66 14.99 -1.31
N ALA A 78 7.19 15.21 -0.09
CA ALA A 78 7.31 16.55 0.49
C ALA A 78 8.21 17.50 -0.33
N GLU A 79 9.26 16.96 -0.97
CA GLU A 79 10.20 17.76 -1.78
C GLU A 79 9.71 17.99 -3.22
N ASP A 80 8.93 17.08 -3.79
CA ASP A 80 8.40 17.20 -5.15
C ASP A 80 6.96 16.67 -5.27
N SER A 81 6.04 17.38 -4.63
CA SER A 81 4.61 17.09 -4.74
C SER A 81 4.06 17.36 -6.15
N SER A 82 4.80 18.10 -6.98
CA SER A 82 4.33 18.56 -8.29
C SER A 82 4.14 17.44 -9.31
N LYS A 83 4.87 16.35 -9.16
CA LYS A 83 4.79 15.19 -10.06
C LYS A 83 3.62 14.25 -9.76
N PHE A 84 3.17 14.23 -8.50
CA PHE A 84 2.23 13.23 -8.02
C PHE A 84 0.85 13.78 -7.64
N LEU A 85 0.73 15.10 -7.42
CA LEU A 85 -0.48 15.75 -6.90
C LEU A 85 -1.09 16.77 -7.88
N LYS A 86 -0.81 16.67 -9.18
CA LYS A 86 -1.48 17.52 -10.18
C LYS A 86 -2.84 16.91 -10.55
N TYR A 87 -3.83 17.17 -9.71
CA TYR A 87 -5.20 16.78 -9.96
C TYR A 87 -6.06 17.98 -10.34
N SER A 88 -7.02 17.75 -11.22
CA SER A 88 -8.18 18.60 -11.32
C SER A 88 -8.97 18.58 -9.99
N SER A 89 -9.80 19.58 -9.77
CA SER A 89 -10.66 19.63 -8.57
C SER A 89 -11.58 18.40 -8.45
N SER A 90 -12.04 17.85 -9.58
CA SER A 90 -12.86 16.64 -9.61
C SER A 90 -12.07 15.38 -9.25
N GLU A 91 -10.86 15.23 -9.77
CA GLU A 91 -9.97 14.09 -9.45
C GLU A 91 -9.56 14.12 -7.98
N SER A 92 -9.26 15.29 -7.41
CA SER A 92 -8.97 15.44 -5.99
C SER A 92 -10.14 15.01 -5.10
N LYS A 93 -11.38 15.38 -5.45
CA LYS A 93 -12.57 14.97 -4.72
C LYS A 93 -12.78 13.45 -4.80
N LEU A 94 -12.63 12.88 -6.00
CA LEU A 94 -12.77 11.45 -6.22
C LEU A 94 -11.70 10.67 -5.45
N SER A 95 -10.45 11.14 -5.48
CA SER A 95 -9.33 10.55 -4.76
C SER A 95 -9.60 10.52 -3.25
N ASN A 96 -9.95 11.65 -2.65
CA ASN A 96 -10.26 11.73 -1.23
C ASN A 96 -11.41 10.80 -0.83
N TYR A 97 -12.48 10.78 -1.63
CA TYR A 97 -13.63 9.92 -1.38
C TYR A 97 -13.26 8.44 -1.36
N PHE A 98 -12.57 7.95 -2.39
CA PHE A 98 -12.21 6.53 -2.43
C PHE A 98 -11.11 6.16 -1.45
N VAL A 99 -10.14 7.02 -1.16
CA VAL A 99 -9.15 6.76 -0.11
C VAL A 99 -9.84 6.55 1.24
N GLU A 100 -10.76 7.46 1.62
CA GLU A 100 -11.53 7.34 2.86
C GLU A 100 -12.41 6.07 2.86
N LEU A 101 -13.09 5.79 1.75
CA LEU A 101 -13.95 4.62 1.62
C LEU A 101 -13.17 3.30 1.74
N PHE A 102 -11.96 3.25 1.15
CA PHE A 102 -11.11 2.06 1.21
C PHE A 102 -10.46 1.89 2.60
N ASP A 103 -10.08 2.95 3.26
CA ASP A 103 -9.50 2.89 4.61
C ASP A 103 -10.54 2.57 5.71
N SER A 104 -11.81 2.88 5.45
CA SER A 104 -12.91 2.61 6.37
C SER A 104 -13.73 1.37 5.99
N LYS A 105 -14.76 1.54 5.17
CA LYS A 105 -15.75 0.50 4.86
C LYS A 105 -15.15 -0.69 4.10
N PHE A 106 -14.37 -0.41 3.03
CA PHE A 106 -13.81 -1.50 2.23
C PHE A 106 -12.90 -2.38 3.07
N LYS A 107 -11.98 -1.77 3.83
CA LYS A 107 -11.07 -2.51 4.72
C LYS A 107 -11.82 -3.29 5.79
N TYR A 108 -12.85 -2.70 6.39
CA TYR A 108 -13.69 -3.37 7.36
C TYR A 108 -14.33 -4.65 6.80
N HIS A 109 -14.89 -4.57 5.58
CA HIS A 109 -15.53 -5.71 4.93
C HIS A 109 -14.51 -6.72 4.41
N LEU A 110 -13.40 -6.24 3.82
CA LEU A 110 -12.34 -7.10 3.31
C LEU A 110 -11.73 -8.00 4.40
N ASP A 111 -11.47 -7.45 5.59
CA ASP A 111 -10.93 -8.25 6.70
C ASP A 111 -11.91 -9.35 7.14
N ARG A 112 -13.19 -9.04 7.21
CA ARG A 112 -14.25 -9.98 7.62
C ARG A 112 -14.53 -11.02 6.55
N TYR A 113 -14.42 -10.66 5.31
CA TYR A 113 -14.46 -11.58 4.19
C TYR A 113 -13.24 -12.52 4.21
N LYS A 114 -12.04 -11.98 4.27
CA LYS A 114 -10.78 -12.72 4.20
C LYS A 114 -10.54 -13.62 5.41
N TYR A 115 -11.00 -13.22 6.58
CA TYR A 115 -10.80 -13.91 7.85
C TYR A 115 -12.13 -14.30 8.52
N ALA A 116 -13.06 -14.82 7.73
CA ALA A 116 -14.43 -15.17 8.17
C ALA A 116 -14.47 -15.99 9.45
N ASN A 117 -13.51 -16.91 9.65
CA ASN A 117 -13.39 -17.75 10.85
C ASN A 117 -13.19 -16.95 12.16
N ARG A 118 -12.83 -15.67 12.06
CA ARG A 118 -12.65 -14.78 13.22
C ARG A 118 -13.90 -13.97 13.57
N TYR A 119 -14.91 -13.98 12.69
CA TYR A 119 -16.09 -13.14 12.79
C TYR A 119 -17.36 -13.97 12.65
N LYS A 120 -18.42 -13.59 13.40
CA LYS A 120 -19.68 -14.35 13.51
C LYS A 120 -20.63 -14.19 12.30
N LYS A 121 -20.38 -13.26 11.37
CA LYS A 121 -21.20 -13.03 10.17
C LYS A 121 -20.71 -13.85 8.98
N THR A 122 -21.59 -14.11 8.04
CA THR A 122 -21.24 -14.82 6.82
C THR A 122 -20.24 -14.03 5.97
N SER A 123 -19.24 -14.72 5.42
CA SER A 123 -18.25 -14.10 4.51
C SER A 123 -18.90 -13.47 3.28
N ASP A 124 -20.03 -14.01 2.83
CA ASP A 124 -20.73 -13.60 1.61
C ASP A 124 -21.34 -12.20 1.73
N ASP A 125 -21.88 -11.83 2.89
CA ASP A 125 -22.39 -10.47 3.11
C ASP A 125 -21.29 -9.44 3.00
N HIS A 126 -20.13 -9.73 3.60
CA HIS A 126 -18.96 -8.83 3.55
C HIS A 126 -18.34 -8.77 2.16
N ARG A 127 -18.33 -9.88 1.43
CA ARG A 127 -17.92 -9.94 0.03
C ARG A 127 -18.83 -9.09 -0.87
N ALA A 128 -20.14 -9.18 -0.66
CA ALA A 128 -21.11 -8.37 -1.39
C ALA A 128 -20.93 -6.87 -1.15
N GLU A 129 -20.61 -6.43 0.07
CA GLU A 129 -20.31 -5.03 0.34
C GLU A 129 -18.99 -4.58 -0.32
N CYS A 130 -17.94 -5.43 -0.35
CA CYS A 130 -16.75 -5.15 -1.14
C CYS A 130 -17.08 -4.98 -2.63
N LEU A 131 -17.93 -5.86 -3.18
CA LEU A 131 -18.35 -5.79 -4.59
C LEU A 131 -19.05 -4.46 -4.92
N LYS A 132 -19.98 -4.00 -4.07
CA LYS A 132 -20.66 -2.71 -4.28
C LYS A 132 -19.67 -1.56 -4.41
N ILE A 133 -18.68 -1.50 -3.52
CA ILE A 133 -17.64 -0.46 -3.55
C ILE A 133 -16.77 -0.58 -4.81
N LEU A 134 -16.42 -1.79 -5.21
CA LEU A 134 -15.64 -2.01 -6.42
C LEU A 134 -16.42 -1.64 -7.69
N LEU A 135 -17.72 -1.94 -7.78
CA LEU A 135 -18.55 -1.53 -8.91
C LEU A 135 -18.69 0.00 -8.99
N GLU A 136 -18.89 0.67 -7.85
CA GLU A 136 -18.91 2.13 -7.78
C GLU A 136 -17.60 2.74 -8.28
N LEU A 137 -16.45 2.16 -7.89
CA LEU A 137 -15.14 2.57 -8.38
C LEU A 137 -15.02 2.33 -9.88
N ASP A 138 -15.40 1.14 -10.37
CA ASP A 138 -15.30 0.76 -11.79
C ASP A 138 -16.08 1.71 -12.71
N GLU A 139 -17.24 2.19 -12.25
CA GLU A 139 -18.04 3.20 -12.96
C GLU A 139 -17.39 4.58 -12.93
N SER A 140 -16.70 4.92 -11.85
CA SER A 140 -16.18 6.27 -11.56
C SER A 140 -14.82 6.59 -12.20
N ILE A 141 -14.06 5.59 -12.60
CA ILE A 141 -12.69 5.74 -13.12
C ILE A 141 -12.63 5.64 -14.64
N ASN A 142 -11.55 6.14 -15.25
CA ASN A 142 -11.28 5.95 -16.69
C ASN A 142 -10.35 4.76 -16.94
N ALA A 143 -9.30 4.60 -16.13
CA ALA A 143 -8.32 3.51 -16.13
C ALA A 143 -7.68 3.19 -17.50
N ASP A 144 -6.81 4.11 -17.96
CA ASP A 144 -6.04 3.90 -19.19
C ASP A 144 -4.61 4.47 -19.08
N PRO A 145 -3.62 3.70 -18.65
CA PRO A 145 -3.73 2.44 -17.89
C PRO A 145 -4.00 2.66 -16.40
N TRP A 146 -3.83 3.89 -15.86
CA TRP A 146 -4.06 4.26 -14.47
C TRP A 146 -5.41 4.96 -14.30
N ILE A 147 -5.85 5.11 -13.06
CA ILE A 147 -7.18 5.63 -12.72
C ILE A 147 -7.51 6.95 -13.43
N PHE A 148 -6.56 7.87 -13.52
CA PHE A 148 -6.76 9.19 -14.13
C PHE A 148 -6.05 9.36 -15.49
N GLY A 149 -5.61 8.28 -16.14
CA GLY A 149 -4.97 8.30 -17.46
C GLY A 149 -3.60 7.64 -17.48
N SER A 150 -2.64 8.23 -18.23
CA SER A 150 -1.35 7.59 -18.49
C SER A 150 -0.35 7.65 -17.32
N THR A 151 -0.60 8.47 -16.31
CA THR A 151 0.30 8.66 -15.18
C THR A 151 -0.32 8.12 -13.90
N ILE A 152 0.48 7.35 -13.15
CA ILE A 152 0.05 6.82 -11.85
C ILE A 152 -0.29 7.95 -10.88
N SER A 153 -1.31 7.75 -10.09
CA SER A 153 -1.86 8.74 -9.17
C SER A 153 -1.76 8.31 -7.70
N LEU A 154 -1.99 9.26 -6.78
CA LEU A 154 -2.15 8.94 -5.36
C LEU A 154 -3.28 7.93 -5.14
N LEU A 155 -4.37 8.04 -5.89
CA LEU A 155 -5.48 7.10 -5.76
C LEU A 155 -5.06 5.68 -6.13
N ASP A 156 -4.29 5.52 -7.23
CA ASP A 156 -3.78 4.20 -7.64
C ASP A 156 -2.99 3.53 -6.51
N ILE A 157 -1.96 4.19 -5.98
CA ILE A 157 -1.15 3.61 -4.92
C ILE A 157 -1.92 3.41 -3.61
N SER A 158 -2.98 4.19 -3.40
CA SER A 158 -3.78 4.12 -2.19
C SER A 158 -4.75 2.95 -2.18
N ILE A 159 -5.34 2.57 -3.32
CA ILE A 159 -6.42 1.56 -3.32
C ILE A 159 -6.04 0.23 -3.98
N LEU A 160 -5.13 0.21 -4.97
CA LEU A 160 -4.76 -1.02 -5.67
C LEU A 160 -4.26 -2.14 -4.76
N PRO A 161 -3.49 -1.88 -3.69
CA PRO A 161 -3.11 -2.93 -2.74
C PRO A 161 -4.30 -3.64 -2.09
N PHE A 162 -5.39 -2.93 -1.85
CA PHE A 162 -6.60 -3.49 -1.25
C PHE A 162 -7.44 -4.25 -2.26
N ILE A 163 -7.59 -3.74 -3.47
CA ILE A 163 -8.27 -4.44 -4.57
C ILE A 163 -7.56 -5.77 -4.84
N ARG A 164 -6.23 -5.73 -4.91
CA ARG A 164 -5.41 -6.93 -5.03
C ARG A 164 -5.66 -7.93 -3.88
N GLN A 165 -5.77 -7.45 -2.65
CA GLN A 165 -6.07 -8.34 -1.52
C GLN A 165 -7.46 -8.97 -1.62
N CYS A 166 -8.44 -8.27 -2.18
CA CYS A 166 -9.76 -8.78 -2.46
C CYS A 166 -9.69 -9.90 -3.52
N LYS A 167 -8.96 -9.69 -4.63
CA LYS A 167 -8.69 -10.71 -5.66
C LYS A 167 -8.04 -11.96 -5.07
N ILE A 168 -7.03 -11.81 -4.21
CA ILE A 168 -6.30 -12.93 -3.59
C ILE A 168 -7.19 -13.71 -2.62
N ALA A 169 -8.15 -13.08 -1.98
CA ALA A 169 -9.04 -13.77 -1.02
C ALA A 169 -9.90 -14.85 -1.71
N ASP A 170 -10.38 -14.58 -2.92
CA ASP A 170 -11.09 -15.53 -3.79
C ASP A 170 -10.90 -15.14 -5.27
N PRO A 171 -9.82 -15.63 -5.92
CA PRO A 171 -9.54 -15.27 -7.30
C PRO A 171 -10.63 -15.69 -8.29
N LYS A 172 -11.27 -16.85 -8.08
CA LYS A 172 -12.34 -17.34 -8.96
C LYS A 172 -13.55 -16.43 -8.92
N TRP A 173 -13.95 -16.05 -7.71
CA TRP A 173 -15.09 -15.14 -7.54
C TRP A 173 -14.76 -13.75 -8.12
N PHE A 174 -13.58 -13.21 -7.85
CA PHE A 174 -13.18 -11.89 -8.33
C PHE A 174 -13.18 -11.81 -9.86
N LEU A 175 -12.59 -12.80 -10.53
CA LEU A 175 -12.53 -12.89 -11.99
C LEU A 175 -13.88 -13.15 -12.65
N ALA A 176 -14.88 -13.64 -11.91
CA ALA A 176 -16.24 -13.83 -12.39
C ALA A 176 -17.09 -12.56 -12.31
N GLN A 177 -16.58 -11.46 -11.74
CA GLN A 177 -17.31 -10.19 -11.71
C GLN A 177 -17.12 -9.44 -13.03
N ASP A 178 -18.18 -8.71 -13.44
CA ASP A 178 -18.18 -7.92 -14.68
C ASP A 178 -17.55 -6.53 -14.46
N PHE A 179 -16.27 -6.53 -14.07
CA PHE A 179 -15.50 -5.29 -13.98
C PHE A 179 -15.04 -4.87 -15.37
N LYS A 180 -15.41 -3.67 -15.81
CA LYS A 180 -15.04 -3.13 -17.12
C LYS A 180 -13.61 -2.55 -17.15
N LYS A 181 -13.15 -2.01 -16.01
CA LYS A 181 -11.89 -1.26 -15.91
C LYS A 181 -10.96 -1.79 -14.84
N ILE A 182 -11.49 -2.18 -13.67
CA ILE A 182 -10.68 -2.65 -12.53
C ILE A 182 -9.81 -3.86 -12.88
N SER A 183 -10.33 -4.81 -13.67
CA SER A 183 -9.55 -5.99 -14.05
C SER A 183 -8.29 -5.61 -14.84
N ASN A 184 -8.43 -4.78 -15.87
CA ASN A 184 -7.30 -4.30 -16.68
C ASN A 184 -6.34 -3.44 -15.87
N LEU A 185 -6.87 -2.52 -15.05
CA LEU A 185 -6.07 -1.69 -14.15
C LEU A 185 -5.24 -2.51 -13.18
N LEU A 186 -5.84 -3.54 -12.57
CA LEU A 186 -5.14 -4.40 -11.62
C LEU A 186 -4.10 -5.29 -12.31
N ASP A 187 -4.39 -5.83 -13.49
CA ASP A 187 -3.45 -6.63 -14.26
C ASP A 187 -2.26 -5.77 -14.75
N TYR A 188 -2.52 -4.54 -15.20
CA TYR A 188 -1.47 -3.59 -15.54
C TYR A 188 -0.59 -3.26 -14.33
N PHE A 189 -1.21 -2.98 -13.18
CA PHE A 189 -0.50 -2.74 -11.93
C PHE A 189 0.38 -3.93 -11.52
N GLU A 190 -0.18 -5.15 -11.51
CA GLU A 190 0.55 -6.36 -11.10
C GLU A 190 1.68 -6.74 -12.08
N SER A 191 1.64 -6.26 -13.33
CA SER A 191 2.72 -6.43 -14.31
C SER A 191 3.77 -5.32 -14.30
N SER A 192 3.56 -4.24 -13.56
CA SER A 192 4.45 -3.08 -13.55
C SER A 192 5.73 -3.31 -12.74
N ASP A 193 6.81 -2.62 -13.13
CA ASP A 193 8.06 -2.60 -12.35
C ASP A 193 7.83 -2.07 -10.94
N LEU A 194 6.94 -1.09 -10.79
CA LEU A 194 6.56 -0.56 -9.47
C LEU A 194 6.08 -1.68 -8.55
N PHE A 195 5.19 -2.54 -9.04
CA PHE A 195 4.68 -3.66 -8.27
C PHE A 195 5.78 -4.68 -7.95
N HIS A 196 6.59 -5.04 -8.94
CA HIS A 196 7.66 -6.03 -8.75
C HIS A 196 8.69 -5.56 -7.73
N ILE A 197 9.12 -4.31 -7.79
CA ILE A 197 10.03 -3.70 -6.82
C ILE A 197 9.39 -3.66 -5.43
N ALA A 198 8.14 -3.16 -5.32
CA ALA A 198 7.43 -3.07 -4.04
C ALA A 198 7.20 -4.43 -3.39
N MET A 199 7.05 -5.49 -4.21
CA MET A 199 6.74 -6.85 -3.77
C MET A 199 7.97 -7.76 -3.72
N LYS A 200 9.19 -7.25 -3.95
CA LYS A 200 10.40 -8.05 -3.76
C LYS A 200 10.43 -8.62 -2.34
N LYS A 201 10.75 -9.92 -2.25
CA LYS A 201 10.83 -10.61 -0.97
C LYS A 201 12.20 -10.36 -0.35
N PHE A 202 12.20 -9.92 0.88
CA PHE A 202 13.37 -9.83 1.75
C PHE A 202 13.22 -10.82 2.91
N ASP A 203 14.34 -11.20 3.50
CA ASP A 203 14.32 -11.97 4.73
C ASP A 203 13.82 -11.13 5.89
N GLU A 204 13.31 -11.80 6.93
CA GLU A 204 12.90 -11.13 8.16
C GLU A 204 14.11 -10.42 8.78
N TRP A 205 13.91 -9.14 9.15
CA TRP A 205 14.94 -8.40 9.82
C TRP A 205 15.19 -8.96 11.23
N ASP A 206 16.46 -9.28 11.49
CA ASP A 206 16.93 -9.83 12.75
C ASP A 206 17.78 -8.80 13.50
N PRO A 207 17.35 -8.31 14.69
CA PRO A 207 18.12 -7.35 15.46
C PRO A 207 19.44 -7.91 15.98
N GLU A 208 19.61 -9.24 16.14
CA GLU A 208 20.84 -9.87 16.59
C GLU A 208 21.87 -10.01 15.46
N ASN A 209 21.39 -10.05 14.19
CA ASN A 209 22.25 -10.13 13.01
C ASN A 209 21.67 -9.24 11.88
N PRO A 210 21.70 -7.90 12.04
CA PRO A 210 21.02 -7.00 11.13
C PRO A 210 21.68 -6.98 9.75
N GLN A 211 20.92 -7.35 8.74
CA GLN A 211 21.25 -7.14 7.33
C GLN A 211 20.68 -5.79 6.91
N ILE A 212 21.53 -4.90 6.40
CA ILE A 212 21.09 -3.60 5.88
C ILE A 212 20.56 -3.80 4.47
N VAL A 213 19.26 -3.51 4.26
CA VAL A 213 18.62 -3.50 2.95
C VAL A 213 18.30 -2.07 2.58
N ILE A 214 18.94 -1.54 1.54
CA ILE A 214 18.66 -0.20 1.02
C ILE A 214 17.51 -0.31 0.00
N PHE A 215 16.38 0.25 0.36
CA PHE A 215 15.18 0.22 -0.47
C PHE A 215 14.95 1.60 -1.10
N PRO A 216 14.63 1.69 -2.41
CA PRO A 216 14.38 0.60 -3.34
C PRO A 216 15.62 0.08 -4.09
N SER A 217 16.82 0.61 -3.87
CA SER A 217 18.02 0.29 -4.64
C SER A 217 18.31 -1.21 -4.70
N ASP A 218 18.31 -1.90 -3.56
CA ASP A 218 18.50 -3.35 -3.49
C ASP A 218 17.34 -4.17 -4.08
N SER A 219 16.23 -3.51 -4.42
CA SER A 219 15.09 -4.17 -5.05
C SER A 219 15.17 -4.18 -6.57
N ARG A 220 16.03 -3.34 -7.15
CA ARG A 220 16.22 -3.20 -8.60
C ARG A 220 17.27 -4.16 -9.18
N SER A 221 18.03 -4.79 -8.31
CA SER A 221 18.99 -5.85 -8.63
C SER A 221 18.32 -7.24 -8.54
#